data_70694507ebc2c543a8299db9c9e0f3a9
#
_entry.id   70694507ebc2c543a8299db9c9e0f3a9
#
_cell.length_a   1.000
_cell.length_b   1.000
_cell.length_c   1.000
_cell.angle_alpha   90.00
_cell.angle_beta   90.00
_cell.angle_gamma   90.00
#
_symmetry.space_group_name_H-M   'P 1'
#
loop_
_entity.id
_entity.type
_entity.pdbx_description
1 polymer ?
#
loop_
_entity_poly.entity_id
_entity_poly.type
_entity_poly.pdbx_seq_one_letter_code
_entity_poly.pdbx_strand_id
1 'polypeptide(L)'
;VLEMLNPVDIFSATYTNPDGIQIHLLFDFFSSEATFGGPHSPRNCLPGAGWVVQQTEDNKIPLDHRTIPAGRFDLQYGATRRIMDFWYVTNFGETANDYTFKLHLLASALTFKPRDVAFVRFIAGDDPASLKALEQFQALAVKEIYKYLPF
;
A
#
# COMPACT_ATOMS: atom_id res chain seq x y z
N VAL A 1 -7.97 14.29 8.16
CA VAL A 1 -7.79 12.82 7.97
C VAL A 1 -6.36 12.41 8.30
N LEU A 2 -5.34 13.19 7.87
CA LEU A 2 -3.93 12.90 8.16
C LEU A 2 -3.61 12.98 9.66
N GLU A 3 -4.21 13.93 10.37
CA GLU A 3 -4.05 14.08 11.84
C GLU A 3 -4.61 12.89 12.63
N MET A 4 -5.57 12.16 12.05
CA MET A 4 -6.16 10.97 12.69
C MET A 4 -5.31 9.72 12.52
N LEU A 5 -4.44 9.66 11.51
CA LEU A 5 -3.59 8.51 11.22
C LEU A 5 -2.24 8.56 11.93
N ASN A 6 -1.78 9.76 12.27
CA ASN A 6 -0.53 10.03 12.98
C ASN A 6 0.69 9.20 12.50
N PRO A 7 0.96 9.15 11.18
CA PRO A 7 2.17 8.50 10.68
C PRO A 7 3.41 9.31 11.08
N VAL A 8 4.52 8.63 11.25
CA VAL A 8 5.81 9.28 11.52
C VAL A 8 6.37 9.91 10.27
N ASP A 9 6.13 9.28 9.13
CA ASP A 9 6.59 9.76 7.83
C ASP A 9 5.60 9.40 6.73
N ILE A 10 5.30 10.35 5.87
CA ILE A 10 4.39 10.17 4.72
C ILE A 10 5.11 10.66 3.47
N PHE A 11 5.13 9.81 2.47
CA PHE A 11 5.52 10.18 1.12
C PHE A 11 4.36 9.96 0.16
N SER A 12 3.99 11.01 -0.57
CA SER A 12 2.92 10.95 -1.57
C SER A 12 3.36 11.70 -2.81
N ALA A 13 3.33 11.04 -3.96
CA ALA A 13 3.70 11.64 -5.23
C ALA A 13 2.93 11.04 -6.39
N THR A 14 2.71 11.85 -7.42
CA THR A 14 2.18 11.40 -8.71
C THR A 14 3.29 11.45 -9.76
N TYR A 15 3.51 10.33 -10.41
CA TYR A 15 4.51 10.18 -11.47
C TYR A 15 3.80 10.11 -12.81
N THR A 16 4.32 10.83 -13.79
CA THR A 16 3.81 10.86 -15.16
C THR A 16 4.85 10.33 -16.10
N ASN A 17 4.52 9.34 -16.94
CA ASN A 17 5.42 8.84 -17.96
C ASN A 17 5.37 9.70 -19.23
N PRO A 18 6.25 9.46 -20.23
CA PRO A 18 6.25 10.23 -21.49
C PRO A 18 4.94 10.17 -22.27
N ASP A 19 4.13 9.11 -22.09
CA ASP A 19 2.82 8.93 -22.72
C ASP A 19 1.67 9.62 -21.96
N GLY A 20 1.99 10.35 -20.87
CA GLY A 20 1.01 11.05 -20.05
C GLY A 20 0.26 10.20 -19.06
N ILE A 21 0.64 8.93 -18.88
CA ILE A 21 0.05 8.02 -17.91
C ILE A 21 0.53 8.40 -16.52
N GLN A 22 -0.42 8.53 -15.58
CA GLN A 22 -0.15 8.92 -14.20
C GLN A 22 -0.28 7.72 -13.27
N ILE A 23 0.68 7.61 -12.34
CA ILE A 23 0.69 6.64 -11.25
C ILE A 23 0.90 7.40 -9.96
N HIS A 24 -0.02 7.21 -9.02
CA HIS A 24 0.08 7.79 -7.69
C HIS A 24 0.68 6.78 -6.72
N LEU A 25 1.77 7.15 -6.06
CA LEU A 25 2.42 6.39 -5.00
C LEU A 25 2.15 7.05 -3.66
N LEU A 26 1.68 6.28 -2.70
CA LEU A 26 1.62 6.62 -1.29
C LEU A 26 2.46 5.63 -0.50
N PHE A 27 3.31 6.15 0.37
CA PHE A 27 4.08 5.38 1.32
C PHE A 27 3.95 6.04 2.69
N ASP A 28 3.40 5.32 3.66
CA ASP A 28 3.24 5.76 5.03
C ASP A 28 4.04 4.87 5.96
N PHE A 29 4.76 5.46 6.89
CA PHE A 29 5.47 4.75 7.93
C PHE A 29 4.90 5.10 9.31
N PHE A 30 4.59 4.09 10.10
CA PHE A 30 4.07 4.18 11.45
C PHE A 30 5.05 3.53 12.42
N SER A 31 5.65 4.33 13.29
CA SER A 31 6.53 3.82 14.35
C SER A 31 5.72 3.34 15.56
N SER A 32 6.20 2.29 16.19
CA SER A 32 5.63 1.79 17.45
C SER A 32 5.72 2.78 18.61
N GLU A 33 6.59 3.78 18.50
CA GLU A 33 6.72 4.85 19.48
C GLU A 33 5.63 5.93 19.32
N ALA A 34 5.05 6.04 18.12
CA ALA A 34 3.90 6.92 17.91
C ALA A 34 2.66 6.30 18.54
N THR A 35 2.20 6.89 19.62
CA THR A 35 1.05 6.42 20.41
C THR A 35 -0.23 6.33 19.57
N PHE A 36 -0.87 5.17 19.57
CA PHE A 36 -2.25 4.92 19.14
C PHE A 36 -2.62 5.29 17.69
N GLY A 37 -2.06 4.61 16.74
CA GLY A 37 -2.52 4.68 15.36
C GLY A 37 -1.68 3.77 14.50
N GLY A 38 -2.30 2.96 13.71
CA GLY A 38 -1.69 2.22 12.62
C GLY A 38 -2.43 2.57 11.35
N PRO A 39 -1.99 2.06 10.21
CA PRO A 39 -2.71 2.25 8.96
C PRO A 39 -4.12 1.66 9.08
N HIS A 40 -5.12 2.45 8.67
CA HIS A 40 -6.46 1.93 8.51
C HIS A 40 -6.55 1.12 7.23
N SER A 41 -7.34 0.04 7.28
CA SER A 41 -7.59 -0.76 6.09
C SER A 41 -8.20 0.10 4.98
N PRO A 42 -7.69 0.02 3.73
CA PRO A 42 -8.32 0.66 2.58
C PRO A 42 -9.79 0.30 2.43
N ARG A 43 -10.19 -0.89 2.86
CA ARG A 43 -11.60 -1.33 2.87
C ARG A 43 -12.51 -0.42 3.67
N ASN A 44 -11.97 0.23 4.70
CA ASN A 44 -12.73 1.14 5.56
C ASN A 44 -12.65 2.60 5.07
N CYS A 45 -11.49 3.02 4.56
CA CYS A 45 -11.24 4.41 4.17
C CYS A 45 -11.83 4.80 2.82
N LEU A 46 -11.79 3.88 1.84
CA LEU A 46 -12.24 4.17 0.47
C LEU A 46 -13.74 4.49 0.37
N PRO A 47 -14.65 3.73 0.99
CA PRO A 47 -16.08 4.06 0.95
C PRO A 47 -16.38 5.43 1.58
N GLY A 48 -15.69 5.78 2.65
CA GLY A 48 -15.82 7.08 3.30
C GLY A 48 -15.38 8.26 2.41
N ALA A 49 -14.49 8.01 1.46
CA ALA A 49 -14.05 8.99 0.45
C ALA A 49 -14.87 8.96 -0.84
N GLY A 50 -15.94 8.14 -0.91
CA GLY A 50 -16.83 8.04 -2.07
C GLY A 50 -16.40 7.04 -3.14
N TRP A 51 -15.32 6.28 -2.90
CA TRP A 51 -14.90 5.21 -3.80
C TRP A 51 -15.66 3.92 -3.53
N VAL A 52 -16.06 3.25 -4.60
CA VAL A 52 -16.68 1.92 -4.53
C VAL A 52 -15.67 0.89 -4.97
N VAL A 53 -15.44 -0.11 -4.12
CA VAL A 53 -14.62 -1.27 -4.45
C VAL A 53 -15.48 -2.26 -5.23
N GLN A 54 -15.22 -2.39 -6.52
CA GLN A 54 -15.99 -3.27 -7.41
C GLN A 54 -15.52 -4.71 -7.32
N GLN A 55 -14.21 -4.90 -7.25
CA GLN A 55 -13.58 -6.21 -7.19
C GLN A 55 -12.33 -6.15 -6.33
N THR A 56 -12.05 -7.26 -5.65
CA THR A 56 -10.83 -7.47 -4.88
C THR A 56 -10.16 -8.76 -5.34
N GLU A 57 -8.85 -8.74 -5.49
CA GLU A 57 -8.08 -9.92 -5.84
C GLU A 57 -6.72 -9.92 -5.13
N ASP A 58 -6.13 -11.09 -5.00
CA ASP A 58 -4.75 -11.21 -4.57
C ASP A 58 -3.82 -10.87 -5.72
N ASN A 59 -2.74 -10.16 -5.43
CA ASN A 59 -1.72 -9.79 -6.38
C ASN A 59 -0.33 -10.12 -5.83
N LYS A 60 0.64 -10.25 -6.72
CA LYS A 60 2.04 -10.48 -6.37
C LYS A 60 2.91 -9.46 -7.08
N ILE A 61 3.68 -8.71 -6.30
CA ILE A 61 4.57 -7.68 -6.84
C ILE A 61 6.00 -8.21 -6.79
N PRO A 62 6.71 -8.26 -7.93
CA PRO A 62 8.08 -8.75 -7.98
C PRO A 62 9.04 -7.85 -7.21
N LEU A 63 9.92 -8.45 -6.42
CA LEU A 63 11.04 -7.79 -5.77
C LEU A 63 12.26 -8.71 -5.81
N ASP A 64 13.20 -8.43 -6.72
CA ASP A 64 14.40 -9.24 -6.99
C ASP A 64 14.07 -10.72 -7.22
N HIS A 65 14.40 -11.61 -6.28
CA HIS A 65 14.20 -13.06 -6.40
C HIS A 65 12.95 -13.56 -5.69
N ARG A 66 12.11 -12.67 -5.16
CA ARG A 66 10.88 -13.00 -4.44
C ARG A 66 9.71 -12.16 -4.93
N THR A 67 8.53 -12.45 -4.43
CA THR A 67 7.33 -11.64 -4.66
C THR A 67 6.75 -11.14 -3.34
N ILE A 68 6.16 -9.95 -3.39
CA ILE A 68 5.44 -9.35 -2.27
C ILE A 68 3.97 -9.71 -2.41
N PRO A 69 3.35 -10.32 -1.39
CA PRO A 69 1.90 -10.51 -1.38
C PRO A 69 1.20 -9.17 -1.23
N ALA A 70 0.45 -8.77 -2.24
CA ALA A 70 -0.30 -7.52 -2.30
C ALA A 70 -1.78 -7.79 -2.53
N GLY A 71 -2.60 -6.80 -2.28
CA GLY A 71 -4.00 -6.77 -2.70
C GLY A 71 -4.18 -5.86 -3.89
N ARG A 72 -5.13 -6.19 -4.76
CA ARG A 72 -5.55 -5.35 -5.86
C ARG A 72 -7.03 -5.07 -5.75
N PHE A 73 -7.40 -3.80 -5.80
CA PHE A 73 -8.79 -3.34 -5.82
C PHE A 73 -9.10 -2.67 -7.15
N ASP A 74 -10.24 -3.04 -7.73
CA ASP A 74 -10.88 -2.26 -8.77
C ASP A 74 -11.76 -1.21 -8.11
N LEU A 75 -11.48 0.05 -8.36
CA LEU A 75 -12.14 1.18 -7.74
C LEU A 75 -12.97 1.96 -8.75
N GLN A 76 -14.13 2.43 -8.32
CA GLN A 76 -14.98 3.32 -9.10
C GLN A 76 -15.43 4.52 -8.26
N TYR A 77 -15.32 5.71 -8.86
CA TYR A 77 -15.89 6.94 -8.35
C TYR A 77 -16.61 7.65 -9.49
N GLY A 78 -17.94 7.60 -9.50
CA GLY A 78 -18.73 8.06 -10.65
C GLY A 78 -18.35 7.29 -11.91
N ALA A 79 -17.92 7.99 -12.95
CA ALA A 79 -17.44 7.40 -14.21
C ALA A 79 -15.95 7.07 -14.19
N THR A 80 -15.23 7.43 -13.13
CA THR A 80 -13.78 7.22 -13.02
C THR A 80 -13.48 5.84 -12.47
N ARG A 81 -12.62 5.10 -13.15
CA ARG A 81 -12.13 3.79 -12.72
C ARG A 81 -10.62 3.83 -12.47
N ARG A 82 -10.19 3.14 -11.41
CA ARG A 82 -8.78 3.02 -11.03
C ARG A 82 -8.48 1.62 -10.53
N ILE A 83 -7.22 1.24 -10.67
CA ILE A 83 -6.64 0.06 -10.02
C ILE A 83 -5.79 0.54 -8.86
N MET A 84 -5.93 -0.13 -7.72
CA MET A 84 -5.11 0.13 -6.54
C MET A 84 -4.42 -1.15 -6.10
N ASP A 85 -3.08 -1.13 -6.10
CA ASP A 85 -2.25 -2.16 -5.48
C ASP A 85 -1.78 -1.65 -4.12
N PHE A 86 -1.86 -2.49 -3.08
CA PHE A 86 -1.43 -2.11 -1.74
C PHE A 86 -0.97 -3.31 -0.92
N TRP A 87 -0.15 -3.04 0.09
CA TRP A 87 0.24 -4.02 1.11
C TRP A 87 0.75 -3.31 2.37
N TYR A 88 0.81 -4.09 3.45
CA TYR A 88 1.45 -3.69 4.70
C TYR A 88 2.79 -4.41 4.83
N VAL A 89 3.79 -3.75 5.39
CA VAL A 89 5.08 -4.33 5.76
C VAL A 89 5.22 -4.28 7.26
N THR A 90 5.51 -5.41 7.87
CA THR A 90 5.71 -5.55 9.32
C THR A 90 7.00 -6.30 9.61
N ASN A 91 7.40 -6.39 10.88
CA ASN A 91 8.55 -7.22 11.28
C ASN A 91 8.36 -8.73 11.00
N PHE A 92 7.15 -9.16 10.67
CA PHE A 92 6.82 -10.56 10.34
C PHE A 92 6.53 -10.76 8.85
N GLY A 93 6.79 -9.76 8.02
CA GLY A 93 6.64 -9.84 6.58
C GLY A 93 5.55 -8.94 6.01
N GLU A 94 5.22 -9.15 4.75
CA GLU A 94 4.24 -8.38 4.01
C GLU A 94 2.89 -9.11 3.95
N THR A 95 1.82 -8.34 3.95
CA THR A 95 0.46 -8.85 3.74
C THR A 95 -0.48 -7.75 3.29
N ALA A 96 -1.49 -8.10 2.48
CA ALA A 96 -2.63 -7.25 2.18
C ALA A 96 -3.90 -7.71 2.90
N ASN A 97 -3.82 -8.78 3.69
CA ASN A 97 -4.93 -9.33 4.44
C ASN A 97 -5.00 -8.69 5.83
N ASP A 98 -6.14 -8.09 6.16
CA ASP A 98 -6.35 -7.37 7.43
C ASP A 98 -6.20 -8.27 8.66
N TYR A 99 -6.62 -9.52 8.58
CA TYR A 99 -6.49 -10.47 9.70
C TYR A 99 -5.03 -10.88 9.89
N THR A 100 -4.32 -11.20 8.81
CA THR A 100 -2.89 -11.52 8.86
C THR A 100 -2.09 -10.33 9.39
N PHE A 101 -2.44 -9.12 8.98
CA PHE A 101 -1.84 -7.90 9.49
C PHE A 101 -2.00 -7.78 11.02
N LYS A 102 -3.21 -7.99 11.53
CA LYS A 102 -3.47 -7.98 12.98
C LYS A 102 -2.69 -9.07 13.73
N LEU A 103 -2.56 -10.26 13.12
CA LEU A 103 -1.76 -11.36 13.68
C LEU A 103 -0.27 -10.99 13.73
N HIS A 104 0.27 -10.33 12.71
CA HIS A 104 1.64 -9.83 12.73
C HIS A 104 1.89 -8.83 13.86
N LEU A 105 0.96 -7.90 14.08
CA LEU A 105 1.04 -6.95 15.18
C LEU A 105 0.98 -7.63 16.55
N LEU A 106 0.11 -8.61 16.69
CA LEU A 106 0.02 -9.42 17.91
C LEU A 106 1.31 -10.20 18.17
N ALA A 107 1.85 -10.84 17.13
CA ALA A 107 3.12 -11.56 17.22
C ALA A 107 4.28 -10.61 17.60
N SER A 108 4.32 -9.41 17.06
CA SER A 108 5.30 -8.40 17.46
C SER A 108 5.19 -8.05 18.94
N ALA A 109 3.96 -7.86 19.44
CA ALA A 109 3.73 -7.56 20.86
C ALA A 109 4.17 -8.71 21.76
N LEU A 110 3.83 -9.96 21.42
CA LEU A 110 4.18 -11.14 22.20
C LEU A 110 5.67 -11.47 22.20
N THR A 111 6.39 -11.09 21.16
CA THR A 111 7.84 -11.34 21.02
C THR A 111 8.69 -10.12 21.39
N PHE A 112 8.08 -9.06 21.91
CA PHE A 112 8.74 -7.80 22.27
C PHE A 112 9.50 -7.15 21.09
N LYS A 113 9.05 -7.41 19.87
CA LYS A 113 9.58 -6.72 18.67
C LYS A 113 8.84 -5.41 18.45
N PRO A 114 9.50 -4.42 17.80
CA PRO A 114 8.81 -3.19 17.41
C PRO A 114 7.56 -3.48 16.56
N ARG A 115 6.51 -2.72 16.76
CA ARG A 115 5.26 -2.80 15.98
C ARG A 115 5.28 -1.76 14.85
N ASP A 116 6.45 -1.50 14.31
CA ASP A 116 6.58 -0.60 13.16
C ASP A 116 5.88 -1.21 11.96
N VAL A 117 5.19 -0.37 11.21
CA VAL A 117 4.43 -0.76 10.03
C VAL A 117 4.67 0.23 8.91
N ALA A 118 4.91 -0.26 7.71
CA ALA A 118 4.83 0.53 6.50
C ALA A 118 3.56 0.14 5.72
N PHE A 119 2.94 1.12 5.11
CA PHE A 119 1.84 0.93 4.18
C PHE A 119 2.24 1.48 2.82
N VAL A 120 2.14 0.67 1.79
CA VAL A 120 2.50 1.03 0.41
C VAL A 120 1.27 0.90 -0.48
N ARG A 121 1.01 1.92 -1.30
CA ARG A 121 -0.12 1.95 -2.20
C ARG A 121 0.24 2.59 -3.53
N PHE A 122 -0.12 1.91 -4.62
CA PHE A 122 -0.05 2.45 -5.98
C PHE A 122 -1.46 2.56 -6.55
N ILE A 123 -1.76 3.66 -7.21
CA ILE A 123 -3.02 3.86 -7.93
C ILE A 123 -2.72 4.24 -9.38
N ALA A 124 -3.39 3.56 -10.31
CA ALA A 124 -3.28 3.81 -11.74
C ALA A 124 -4.65 3.70 -12.44
N GLY A 125 -4.72 4.06 -13.71
CA GLY A 125 -5.89 3.79 -14.53
C GLY A 125 -6.11 2.30 -14.75
N ASP A 126 -7.31 1.90 -15.11
CA ASP A 126 -7.71 0.49 -15.32
C ASP A 126 -7.50 0.00 -16.76
N ASP A 127 -7.01 0.84 -17.66
CA ASP A 127 -6.73 0.47 -19.04
C ASP A 127 -5.42 -0.32 -19.18
N PRO A 128 -5.25 -1.13 -20.25
CA PRO A 128 -4.05 -1.97 -20.42
C PRO A 128 -2.74 -1.20 -20.43
N ALA A 129 -2.70 0.00 -21.01
CA ALA A 129 -1.50 0.84 -21.05
C ALA A 129 -1.11 1.32 -19.65
N SER A 130 -2.08 1.73 -18.83
CA SER A 130 -1.87 2.15 -17.43
C SER A 130 -1.41 0.99 -16.56
N LEU A 131 -1.96 -0.21 -16.74
CA LEU A 131 -1.53 -1.40 -16.00
C LEU A 131 -0.09 -1.79 -16.33
N LYS A 132 0.29 -1.72 -17.60
CA LYS A 132 1.68 -1.97 -18.02
C LYS A 132 2.64 -0.94 -17.42
N ALA A 133 2.28 0.34 -17.46
CA ALA A 133 3.06 1.41 -16.85
C ALA A 133 3.18 1.22 -15.33
N LEU A 134 2.11 0.79 -14.66
CA LEU A 134 2.11 0.47 -13.24
C LEU A 134 3.12 -0.63 -12.91
N GLU A 135 3.10 -1.73 -13.65
CA GLU A 135 4.04 -2.85 -13.43
C GLU A 135 5.49 -2.41 -13.63
N GLN A 136 5.77 -1.63 -14.68
CA GLN A 136 7.12 -1.10 -14.95
C GLN A 136 7.58 -0.16 -13.84
N PHE A 137 6.71 0.70 -13.36
CA PHE A 137 7.03 1.64 -12.28
C PHE A 137 7.23 0.92 -10.94
N GLN A 138 6.38 -0.05 -10.61
CA GLN A 138 6.52 -0.86 -9.40
C GLN A 138 7.86 -1.59 -9.35
N ALA A 139 8.32 -2.15 -10.47
CA ALA A 139 9.59 -2.85 -10.55
C ALA A 139 10.78 -1.97 -10.14
N LEU A 140 10.72 -0.67 -10.35
CA LEU A 140 11.74 0.30 -9.97
C LEU A 140 11.49 0.88 -8.57
N ALA A 141 10.27 1.35 -8.32
CA ALA A 141 9.93 2.07 -7.10
C ALA A 141 10.00 1.19 -5.85
N VAL A 142 9.57 -0.05 -5.95
CA VAL A 142 9.57 -0.99 -4.80
C VAL A 142 11.00 -1.24 -4.31
N LYS A 143 11.96 -1.41 -5.20
CA LYS A 143 13.38 -1.57 -4.82
C LYS A 143 13.89 -0.36 -4.03
N GLU A 144 13.53 0.84 -4.44
CA GLU A 144 13.93 2.06 -3.75
C GLU A 144 13.26 2.17 -2.38
N ILE A 145 11.96 1.91 -2.29
CA ILE A 145 11.20 1.96 -1.03
C ILE A 145 11.81 1.02 0.00
N TYR A 146 12.14 -0.22 -0.39
CA TYR A 146 12.66 -1.23 0.53
C TYR A 146 14.06 -0.94 1.07
N LYS A 147 14.83 -0.04 0.44
CA LYS A 147 16.11 0.44 0.99
C LYS A 147 15.94 1.28 2.26
N TYR A 148 14.79 1.90 2.44
CA TYR A 148 14.49 2.80 3.55
C TYR A 148 13.67 2.15 4.66
N LEU A 149 13.23 0.91 4.48
CA LEU A 149 12.48 0.19 5.50
C LEU A 149 13.42 -0.39 6.56
N PRO A 150 13.07 -0.30 7.85
CA PRO A 150 13.89 -0.82 8.96
C PRO A 150 13.76 -2.34 9.16
N PHE A 151 13.07 -3.02 8.28
CA PHE A 151 12.75 -4.44 8.39
C PHE A 151 13.74 -5.34 7.62
#